data_41cd953b2a250f8e4bd12ef4e2be0d39
#
_entry.id   41cd953b2a250f8e4bd12ef4e2be0d39
#
_cell.length_a   1.000
_cell.length_b   1.000
_cell.length_c   1.000
_cell.angle_alpha   90.00
_cell.angle_beta   90.00
_cell.angle_gamma   90.00
#
_symmetry.space_group_name_H-M   'P 1'
#
loop_
_entity.id
_entity.type
_entity.pdbx_description
1 polymer ?
#
loop_
_entity_poly.entity_id
_entity_poly.type
_entity_poly.pdbx_seq_one_letter_code
_entity_poly.pdbx_strand_id
1 'polypeptide(L)'
;IIGTENLLSSCKKYTPNSLIHICASSEVFGKVKKEDLPIKEDTNFQPASPYAISKIGTDLIGRFYAEAYEMKVITTRMFTHTGPRRGDVFAESSFAKQIAMIENNLIEPIIKVGNLDSLRTWSDVRDAVRAYHLLLSINPIPGEYYNIGGDYTCSIREMLNFLISLSSSTKKIDIVIDKNRLRPIDADLQVPDTTKFKNHTGWSPQYSFETTML
;
A
#
# COMPACT_ATOMS: atom_id res chain seq x y z
N ILE A 1 -3.24 -3.36 -16.99
CA ILE A 1 -3.48 -2.39 -18.09
C ILE A 1 -4.62 -2.91 -18.98
N ILE A 2 -4.39 -3.96 -19.79
CA ILE A 2 -5.40 -4.48 -20.73
C ILE A 2 -6.71 -4.87 -20.02
N GLY A 3 -6.64 -5.56 -18.87
CA GLY A 3 -7.84 -5.91 -18.10
C GLY A 3 -8.64 -4.70 -17.62
N THR A 4 -7.96 -3.63 -17.23
CA THR A 4 -8.61 -2.36 -16.82
C THR A 4 -9.28 -1.70 -18.02
N GLU A 5 -8.60 -1.67 -19.15
CA GLU A 5 -9.13 -1.11 -20.39
C GLU A 5 -10.38 -1.90 -20.85
N ASN A 6 -10.32 -3.22 -20.90
CA ASN A 6 -11.43 -4.08 -21.27
C ASN A 6 -12.65 -3.87 -20.34
N LEU A 7 -12.42 -3.73 -19.03
CA LEU A 7 -13.48 -3.44 -18.07
C LEU A 7 -14.14 -2.09 -18.36
N LEU A 8 -13.34 -1.04 -18.48
CA LEU A 8 -13.84 0.32 -18.69
C LEU A 8 -14.56 0.46 -20.04
N SER A 9 -14.02 -0.13 -21.11
CA SER A 9 -14.65 -0.20 -22.43
C SER A 9 -16.01 -0.91 -22.37
N SER A 10 -16.08 -2.03 -21.61
CA SER A 10 -17.34 -2.74 -21.39
C SER A 10 -18.33 -1.93 -20.57
N CYS A 11 -17.89 -1.28 -19.49
CA CYS A 11 -18.73 -0.40 -18.68
C CYS A 11 -19.26 0.78 -19.51
N LYS A 12 -18.41 1.40 -20.32
CA LYS A 12 -18.83 2.47 -21.25
C LYS A 12 -19.97 2.02 -22.17
N LYS A 13 -19.89 0.79 -22.66
CA LYS A 13 -20.89 0.24 -23.60
C LYS A 13 -22.19 -0.17 -22.93
N TYR A 14 -22.10 -0.83 -21.79
CA TYR A 14 -23.25 -1.52 -21.18
C TYR A 14 -23.80 -0.86 -19.92
N THR A 15 -22.97 -0.14 -19.17
CA THR A 15 -23.33 0.49 -17.89
C THR A 15 -22.69 1.88 -17.74
N PRO A 16 -22.92 2.83 -18.67
CA PRO A 16 -22.17 4.10 -18.72
C PRO A 16 -22.34 4.97 -17.47
N ASN A 17 -23.40 4.78 -16.70
CA ASN A 17 -23.69 5.53 -15.49
C ASN A 17 -23.13 4.92 -14.21
N SER A 18 -22.47 3.75 -14.28
CA SER A 18 -21.88 3.09 -13.11
C SER A 18 -20.75 3.91 -12.52
N LEU A 19 -20.72 3.99 -11.19
CA LEU A 19 -19.58 4.50 -10.45
C LEU A 19 -18.50 3.42 -10.40
N ILE A 20 -17.30 3.75 -10.86
CA ILE A 20 -16.20 2.79 -10.98
C ILE A 20 -15.02 3.26 -10.13
N HIS A 21 -14.52 2.36 -9.30
CA HIS A 21 -13.31 2.60 -8.51
C HIS A 21 -12.13 1.83 -9.09
N ILE A 22 -11.06 2.56 -9.40
CA ILE A 22 -9.79 2.01 -9.88
C ILE A 22 -8.78 1.98 -8.73
N CYS A 23 -8.41 0.78 -8.33
CA CYS A 23 -7.34 0.57 -7.35
C CYS A 23 -5.96 0.62 -8.05
N ALA A 24 -5.33 1.80 -8.08
CA ALA A 24 -3.94 1.93 -8.47
C ALA A 24 -3.01 1.50 -7.32
N SER A 25 -1.93 2.21 -7.03
CA SER A 25 -0.99 1.87 -5.96
C SER A 25 -0.06 3.06 -5.68
N SER A 26 0.44 3.20 -4.46
CA SER A 26 1.53 4.11 -4.12
C SER A 26 2.85 3.77 -4.83
N GLU A 27 3.02 2.53 -5.29
CA GLU A 27 4.20 2.11 -6.07
C GLU A 27 4.38 2.88 -7.39
N VAL A 28 3.34 3.58 -7.87
CA VAL A 28 3.42 4.47 -9.04
C VAL A 28 4.44 5.59 -8.85
N PHE A 29 4.63 6.06 -7.62
CA PHE A 29 5.59 7.10 -7.28
C PHE A 29 7.04 6.58 -7.25
N GLY A 30 7.23 5.31 -6.94
CA GLY A 30 8.52 4.60 -6.99
C GLY A 30 9.60 5.27 -6.16
N LYS A 31 10.68 5.73 -6.81
CA LYS A 31 11.83 6.35 -6.15
C LYS A 31 11.59 7.85 -5.93
N VAL A 32 11.07 8.19 -4.76
CA VAL A 32 10.85 9.58 -4.34
C VAL A 32 12.08 10.10 -3.58
N LYS A 33 12.39 11.38 -3.72
CA LYS A 33 13.44 12.04 -2.94
C LYS A 33 12.90 12.45 -1.57
N LYS A 34 13.80 12.56 -0.59
CA LYS A 34 13.42 12.92 0.79
C LYS A 34 12.80 14.32 0.90
N GLU A 35 13.26 15.25 0.07
CA GLU A 35 12.73 16.62 0.00
C GLU A 35 11.30 16.71 -0.56
N ASP A 36 10.84 15.67 -1.27
CA ASP A 36 9.50 15.61 -1.88
C ASP A 36 8.46 14.94 -0.95
N LEU A 37 8.83 14.65 0.30
CA LEU A 37 7.90 14.11 1.30
C LEU A 37 7.11 15.22 2.01
N PRO A 38 5.86 14.97 2.39
CA PRO A 38 5.06 13.78 2.07
C PRO A 38 4.61 13.76 0.60
N ILE A 39 4.42 12.55 0.06
CA ILE A 39 4.07 12.31 -1.35
C ILE A 39 2.65 12.80 -1.62
N LYS A 40 2.51 13.77 -2.50
CA LYS A 40 1.22 14.32 -2.95
C LYS A 40 0.71 13.62 -4.20
N GLU A 41 -0.57 13.85 -4.53
CA GLU A 41 -1.20 13.25 -5.70
C GLU A 41 -0.59 13.72 -7.03
N ASP A 42 -0.01 14.91 -7.09
CA ASP A 42 0.65 15.51 -8.26
C ASP A 42 2.14 15.15 -8.36
N THR A 43 2.69 14.39 -7.40
CA THR A 43 4.06 13.89 -7.46
C THR A 43 4.28 13.05 -8.72
N ASN A 44 5.39 13.26 -9.41
CA ASN A 44 5.74 12.55 -10.64
C ASN A 44 5.87 11.04 -10.44
N PHE A 45 5.40 10.27 -11.42
CA PHE A 45 5.58 8.83 -11.46
C PHE A 45 7.02 8.44 -11.78
N GLN A 46 7.63 7.61 -10.93
CA GLN A 46 9.00 7.09 -11.09
C GLN A 46 9.05 5.58 -10.77
N PRO A 47 8.41 4.74 -11.60
CA PRO A 47 8.21 3.33 -11.26
C PRO A 47 9.51 2.59 -11.01
N ALA A 48 9.56 1.82 -9.93
CA ALA A 48 10.71 1.00 -9.53
C ALA A 48 10.54 -0.50 -9.87
N SER A 49 9.43 -0.88 -10.53
CA SER A 49 9.14 -2.28 -10.85
C SER A 49 8.15 -2.41 -12.02
N PRO A 50 8.11 -3.58 -12.70
CA PRO A 50 7.07 -3.88 -13.70
C PRO A 50 5.65 -3.77 -13.12
N TYR A 51 5.45 -4.12 -11.84
CA TYR A 51 4.19 -3.91 -11.14
C TYR A 51 3.82 -2.43 -11.09
N ALA A 52 4.75 -1.56 -10.68
CA ALA A 52 4.53 -0.12 -10.65
C ALA A 52 4.14 0.43 -12.02
N ILE A 53 4.83 0.02 -13.10
CA ILE A 53 4.50 0.39 -14.48
C ILE A 53 3.06 -0.04 -14.83
N SER A 54 2.67 -1.26 -14.45
CA SER A 54 1.32 -1.75 -14.71
C SER A 54 0.26 -0.92 -13.97
N LYS A 55 0.56 -0.47 -12.75
CA LYS A 55 -0.33 0.36 -11.94
C LYS A 55 -0.41 1.81 -12.43
N ILE A 56 0.66 2.36 -13.01
CA ILE A 56 0.63 3.64 -13.72
C ILE A 56 -0.33 3.55 -14.91
N GLY A 57 -0.22 2.50 -15.73
CA GLY A 57 -1.13 2.30 -16.85
C GLY A 57 -2.59 2.16 -16.40
N THR A 58 -2.84 1.45 -15.28
CA THR A 58 -4.17 1.32 -14.67
C THR A 58 -4.72 2.68 -14.21
N ASP A 59 -3.90 3.48 -13.53
CA ASP A 59 -4.23 4.84 -13.06
C ASP A 59 -4.59 5.75 -14.21
N LEU A 60 -3.70 5.85 -15.21
CA LEU A 60 -3.87 6.74 -16.35
C LEU A 60 -5.07 6.36 -17.24
N ILE A 61 -5.32 5.08 -17.46
CA ILE A 61 -6.50 4.62 -18.21
C ILE A 61 -7.77 5.00 -17.46
N GLY A 62 -7.85 4.81 -16.14
CA GLY A 62 -9.01 5.23 -15.34
C GLY A 62 -9.31 6.72 -15.48
N ARG A 63 -8.28 7.55 -15.35
CA ARG A 63 -8.38 9.01 -15.50
C ARG A 63 -8.78 9.41 -16.92
N PHE A 64 -8.19 8.78 -17.93
CA PHE A 64 -8.55 9.02 -19.34
C PHE A 64 -10.03 8.74 -19.61
N TYR A 65 -10.57 7.62 -19.08
CA TYR A 65 -11.99 7.30 -19.30
C TYR A 65 -12.92 8.28 -18.57
N ALA A 66 -12.51 8.79 -17.42
CA ALA A 66 -13.26 9.84 -16.73
C ALA A 66 -13.28 11.14 -17.54
N GLU A 67 -12.14 11.58 -18.05
CA GLU A 67 -11.99 12.85 -18.78
C GLU A 67 -12.58 12.77 -20.20
N ALA A 68 -12.20 11.76 -20.98
CA ALA A 68 -12.55 11.68 -22.40
C ALA A 68 -13.99 11.21 -22.66
N TYR A 69 -14.58 10.47 -21.73
CA TYR A 69 -15.91 9.86 -21.89
C TYR A 69 -16.89 10.25 -20.78
N GLU A 70 -16.51 11.17 -19.91
CA GLU A 70 -17.32 11.64 -18.76
C GLU A 70 -17.83 10.50 -17.86
N MET A 71 -17.09 9.38 -17.83
CA MET A 71 -17.45 8.23 -17.01
C MET A 71 -17.17 8.52 -15.53
N LYS A 72 -18.00 7.96 -14.67
CA LYS A 72 -17.88 8.13 -13.21
C LYS A 72 -16.76 7.23 -12.65
N VAL A 73 -15.51 7.53 -12.98
CA VAL A 73 -14.33 6.79 -12.54
C VAL A 73 -13.59 7.59 -11.47
N ILE A 74 -13.26 6.93 -10.36
CA ILE A 74 -12.42 7.48 -9.28
C ILE A 74 -11.23 6.56 -9.10
N THR A 75 -10.02 7.13 -8.92
CA THR A 75 -8.79 6.36 -8.77
C THR A 75 -8.20 6.53 -7.37
N THR A 76 -7.67 5.45 -6.78
CA THR A 76 -6.94 5.54 -5.51
C THR A 76 -5.54 4.96 -5.61
N ARG A 77 -4.62 5.59 -4.91
CA ARG A 77 -3.22 5.16 -4.71
C ARG A 77 -3.06 4.82 -3.24
N MET A 78 -3.41 3.58 -2.90
CA MET A 78 -3.31 3.10 -1.52
C MET A 78 -1.86 2.83 -1.16
N PHE A 79 -1.43 3.40 -0.04
CA PHE A 79 -0.13 3.16 0.57
C PHE A 79 -0.16 1.86 1.38
N THR A 80 0.93 1.55 2.11
CA THR A 80 1.06 0.25 2.75
C THR A 80 -0.09 -0.01 3.73
N HIS A 81 -0.77 -1.12 3.52
CA HIS A 81 -1.81 -1.61 4.42
C HIS A 81 -1.62 -3.10 4.64
N THR A 82 -1.95 -3.57 5.82
CA THR A 82 -1.73 -4.96 6.23
C THR A 82 -2.83 -5.42 7.19
N GLY A 83 -2.81 -6.71 7.49
CA GLY A 83 -3.75 -7.33 8.42
C GLY A 83 -3.72 -8.86 8.29
N PRO A 84 -4.54 -9.58 9.08
CA PRO A 84 -4.59 -11.03 9.08
C PRO A 84 -4.75 -11.63 7.68
N ARG A 85 -4.05 -12.72 7.41
CA ARG A 85 -4.06 -13.47 6.12
C ARG A 85 -3.37 -12.77 4.95
N ARG A 86 -2.60 -11.71 5.20
CA ARG A 86 -1.72 -11.16 4.17
C ARG A 86 -0.66 -12.20 3.78
N GLY A 87 -0.35 -12.32 2.49
CA GLY A 87 0.59 -13.30 1.97
C GLY A 87 2.02 -13.12 2.50
N ASP A 88 2.74 -14.21 2.70
CA ASP A 88 4.09 -14.24 3.28
C ASP A 88 5.22 -13.77 2.34
N VAL A 89 4.86 -13.29 1.16
CA VAL A 89 5.77 -12.56 0.26
C VAL A 89 6.02 -11.13 0.72
N PHE A 90 5.20 -10.59 1.62
CA PHE A 90 5.34 -9.26 2.21
C PHE A 90 6.16 -9.32 3.49
N ALA A 91 6.92 -8.24 3.77
CA ALA A 91 7.91 -8.21 4.85
C ALA A 91 7.28 -8.53 6.22
N GLU A 92 6.20 -7.84 6.59
CA GLU A 92 5.51 -8.01 7.87
C GLU A 92 5.02 -9.44 8.08
N SER A 93 4.37 -10.02 7.08
CA SER A 93 3.86 -11.40 7.15
C SER A 93 4.99 -12.43 7.15
N SER A 94 6.05 -12.17 6.35
CA SER A 94 7.25 -13.01 6.34
C SER A 94 7.94 -13.01 7.70
N PHE A 95 8.04 -11.85 8.36
CA PHE A 95 8.67 -11.75 9.67
C PHE A 95 7.82 -12.41 10.76
N ALA A 96 6.52 -12.13 10.79
CA ALA A 96 5.60 -12.80 11.73
C ALA A 96 5.66 -14.33 11.59
N LYS A 97 5.68 -14.83 10.34
CA LYS A 97 5.81 -16.28 10.07
C LYS A 97 7.14 -16.83 10.59
N GLN A 98 8.27 -16.15 10.33
CA GLN A 98 9.58 -16.59 10.79
C GLN A 98 9.64 -16.59 12.34
N ILE A 99 9.11 -15.57 13.00
CA ILE A 99 9.02 -15.49 14.46
C ILE A 99 8.21 -16.67 15.01
N ALA A 100 7.02 -16.92 14.48
CA ALA A 100 6.18 -18.04 14.88
C ALA A 100 6.87 -19.41 14.69
N MET A 101 7.64 -19.57 13.62
CA MET A 101 8.44 -20.79 13.40
C MET A 101 9.57 -20.93 14.41
N ILE A 102 10.23 -19.85 14.82
CA ILE A 102 11.27 -19.85 15.86
C ILE A 102 10.67 -20.21 17.23
N GLU A 103 9.53 -19.63 17.58
CA GLU A 103 8.79 -19.93 18.82
C GLU A 103 8.45 -21.43 18.94
N ASN A 104 8.05 -22.03 17.82
CA ASN A 104 7.73 -23.45 17.76
C ASN A 104 8.94 -24.35 17.51
N ASN A 105 10.18 -23.83 17.56
CA ASN A 105 11.42 -24.58 17.32
C ASN A 105 11.49 -25.27 15.95
N LEU A 106 10.84 -24.73 14.95
CA LEU A 106 10.82 -25.26 13.57
C LEU A 106 12.00 -24.77 12.74
N ILE A 107 12.59 -23.63 13.10
CA ILE A 107 13.80 -23.08 12.49
C ILE A 107 14.74 -22.52 13.58
N GLU A 108 15.99 -22.33 13.22
CA GLU A 108 16.97 -21.62 14.04
C GLU A 108 16.51 -20.18 14.31
N PRO A 109 16.94 -19.55 15.43
CA PRO A 109 16.53 -18.19 15.80
C PRO A 109 17.21 -17.12 14.92
N ILE A 110 17.00 -17.21 13.63
CA ILE A 110 17.55 -16.33 12.61
C ILE A 110 16.42 -15.84 11.71
N ILE A 111 16.23 -14.52 11.62
CA ILE A 111 15.28 -13.90 10.69
C ILE A 111 16.03 -13.40 9.46
N LYS A 112 15.64 -13.90 8.28
CA LYS A 112 16.18 -13.47 7.00
C LYS A 112 15.38 -12.28 6.48
N VAL A 113 16.08 -11.17 6.20
CA VAL A 113 15.48 -9.88 5.81
C VAL A 113 16.03 -9.37 4.49
N GLY A 114 15.32 -8.41 3.86
CA GLY A 114 15.81 -7.58 2.78
C GLY A 114 16.28 -6.21 3.28
N ASN A 115 15.87 -5.12 2.58
CA ASN A 115 16.15 -3.75 3.00
C ASN A 115 15.31 -3.38 4.24
N LEU A 116 15.98 -3.02 5.32
CA LEU A 116 15.35 -2.64 6.59
C LEU A 116 15.19 -1.13 6.76
N ASP A 117 15.81 -0.32 5.91
CA ASP A 117 15.88 1.13 6.10
C ASP A 117 14.75 1.88 5.35
N SER A 118 13.96 1.16 4.55
CA SER A 118 12.80 1.72 3.87
C SER A 118 11.73 2.21 4.85
N LEU A 119 11.23 3.43 4.63
CA LEU A 119 10.13 4.02 5.40
C LEU A 119 8.78 3.68 4.77
N ARG A 120 7.83 3.29 5.61
CA ARG A 120 6.45 2.98 5.22
C ARG A 120 5.47 3.62 6.17
N THR A 121 4.39 4.18 5.62
CA THR A 121 3.23 4.57 6.42
C THR A 121 2.23 3.43 6.41
N TRP A 122 1.90 2.93 7.60
CA TRP A 122 1.10 1.73 7.80
C TRP A 122 -0.37 2.04 8.03
N SER A 123 -1.22 1.20 7.49
CA SER A 123 -2.68 1.24 7.68
C SER A 123 -3.21 -0.16 7.93
N ASP A 124 -4.24 -0.27 8.75
CA ASP A 124 -4.97 -1.52 8.90
C ASP A 124 -5.83 -1.79 7.66
N VAL A 125 -5.94 -3.04 7.25
CA VAL A 125 -6.76 -3.44 6.09
C VAL A 125 -8.24 -3.09 6.30
N ARG A 126 -8.72 -3.10 7.55
CA ARG A 126 -10.11 -2.71 7.89
C ARG A 126 -10.32 -1.22 7.63
N ASP A 127 -9.34 -0.38 7.93
CA ASP A 127 -9.35 1.04 7.60
C ASP A 127 -9.24 1.29 6.10
N ALA A 128 -8.46 0.49 5.37
CA ALA A 128 -8.35 0.56 3.92
C ALA A 128 -9.69 0.26 3.24
N VAL A 129 -10.38 -0.80 3.66
CA VAL A 129 -11.70 -1.16 3.13
C VAL A 129 -12.75 -0.08 3.44
N ARG A 130 -12.73 0.46 4.67
CA ARG A 130 -13.61 1.56 5.07
C ARG A 130 -13.34 2.83 4.24
N ALA A 131 -12.07 3.13 3.93
CA ALA A 131 -11.71 4.25 3.06
C ALA A 131 -12.33 4.12 1.66
N TYR A 132 -12.26 2.93 1.07
CA TYR A 132 -12.87 2.67 -0.24
C TYR A 132 -14.40 2.78 -0.20
N HIS A 133 -15.04 2.26 0.86
CA HIS A 133 -16.48 2.38 1.03
C HIS A 133 -16.91 3.84 1.16
N LEU A 134 -16.24 4.63 1.99
CA LEU A 134 -16.55 6.06 2.16
C LEU A 134 -16.36 6.84 0.85
N LEU A 135 -15.29 6.59 0.12
CA LEU A 135 -15.02 7.25 -1.16
C LEU A 135 -16.15 7.06 -2.18
N LEU A 136 -16.78 5.89 -2.18
CA LEU A 136 -17.88 5.58 -3.09
C LEU A 136 -19.25 6.00 -2.56
N SER A 137 -19.38 6.27 -1.26
CA SER A 137 -20.65 6.58 -0.59
C SER A 137 -20.83 8.07 -0.29
N ILE A 138 -19.74 8.78 0.02
CA ILE A 138 -19.79 10.18 0.43
C ILE A 138 -19.42 11.08 -0.74
N ASN A 139 -20.46 11.59 -1.42
CA ASN A 139 -20.33 12.56 -2.49
C ASN A 139 -19.19 12.25 -3.48
N PRO A 140 -19.23 11.09 -4.17
CA PRO A 140 -18.16 10.68 -5.06
C PRO A 140 -17.93 11.69 -6.18
N ILE A 141 -16.67 12.10 -6.41
CA ILE A 141 -16.29 13.08 -7.41
C ILE A 141 -15.61 12.36 -8.58
N PRO A 142 -16.31 12.15 -9.72
CA PRO A 142 -15.73 11.51 -10.89
C PRO A 142 -14.51 12.26 -11.43
N GLY A 143 -13.53 11.52 -11.90
CA GLY A 143 -12.25 12.04 -12.40
C GLY A 143 -11.19 12.27 -11.32
N GLU A 144 -11.59 12.30 -10.06
CA GLU A 144 -10.67 12.53 -8.96
C GLU A 144 -9.81 11.30 -8.63
N TYR A 145 -8.62 11.58 -8.09
CA TYR A 145 -7.68 10.58 -7.63
C TYR A 145 -7.10 10.98 -6.27
N TYR A 146 -6.89 9.98 -5.42
CA TYR A 146 -6.55 10.18 -4.01
C TYR A 146 -5.40 9.29 -3.56
N ASN A 147 -4.49 9.86 -2.78
CA ASN A 147 -3.59 9.11 -1.93
C ASN A 147 -4.33 8.69 -0.65
N ILE A 148 -4.23 7.42 -0.29
CA ILE A 148 -4.83 6.87 0.94
C ILE A 148 -3.75 6.13 1.71
N GLY A 149 -3.63 6.40 3.00
CA GLY A 149 -2.67 5.75 3.90
C GLY A 149 -2.97 6.04 5.36
N GLY A 150 -2.35 5.29 6.24
CA GLY A 150 -2.45 5.49 7.68
C GLY A 150 -1.70 6.75 8.16
N ASP A 151 -1.55 6.86 9.48
CA ASP A 151 -0.90 8.00 10.14
C ASP A 151 0.42 7.61 10.84
N TYR A 152 0.74 6.31 10.89
CA TYR A 152 1.95 5.83 11.55
C TYR A 152 3.01 5.47 10.51
N THR A 153 4.15 6.14 10.59
CA THR A 153 5.30 5.91 9.70
C THR A 153 6.48 5.38 10.50
N CYS A 154 7.02 4.26 10.05
CA CYS A 154 8.25 3.71 10.61
C CYS A 154 9.06 2.98 9.53
N SER A 155 10.34 2.71 9.83
CA SER A 155 11.19 1.85 9.01
C SER A 155 10.77 0.39 9.12
N ILE A 156 11.15 -0.41 8.13
CA ILE A 156 10.99 -1.87 8.18
C ILE A 156 11.74 -2.46 9.39
N ARG A 157 12.85 -1.84 9.78
CA ARG A 157 13.61 -2.21 10.99
C ARG A 157 12.82 -2.02 12.28
N GLU A 158 12.18 -0.86 12.43
CA GLU A 158 11.35 -0.57 13.61
C GLU A 158 10.14 -1.51 13.67
N MET A 159 9.50 -1.77 12.55
CA MET A 159 8.41 -2.74 12.47
C MET A 159 8.88 -4.16 12.84
N LEU A 160 10.04 -4.61 12.33
CA LEU A 160 10.59 -5.91 12.70
C LEU A 160 10.91 -5.99 14.20
N ASN A 161 11.56 -4.97 14.76
CA ASN A 161 11.86 -4.92 16.19
C ASN A 161 10.59 -4.98 17.05
N PHE A 162 9.54 -4.29 16.61
CA PHE A 162 8.24 -4.36 17.28
C PHE A 162 7.68 -5.79 17.23
N LEU A 163 7.67 -6.46 16.07
CA LEU A 163 7.21 -7.86 15.98
C LEU A 163 8.04 -8.81 16.84
N ILE A 164 9.36 -8.63 16.89
CA ILE A 164 10.23 -9.43 17.78
C ILE A 164 9.87 -9.18 19.26
N SER A 165 9.54 -7.95 19.63
CA SER A 165 9.16 -7.63 21.02
C SER A 165 7.86 -8.28 21.48
N LEU A 166 6.99 -8.67 20.54
CA LEU A 166 5.75 -9.41 20.80
C LEU A 166 5.99 -10.93 20.96
N SER A 167 7.18 -11.40 20.59
CA SER A 167 7.49 -12.83 20.63
C SER A 167 7.59 -13.34 22.06
N SER A 168 7.04 -14.53 22.29
CA SER A 168 7.19 -15.30 23.54
C SER A 168 8.54 -16.04 23.64
N SER A 169 9.35 -16.03 22.58
CA SER A 169 10.64 -16.72 22.54
C SER A 169 11.64 -16.07 23.50
N THR A 170 12.28 -16.91 24.35
CA THR A 170 13.41 -16.49 25.19
C THR A 170 14.76 -16.52 24.48
N LYS A 171 14.78 -17.00 23.23
CA LYS A 171 16.01 -17.09 22.42
C LYS A 171 16.36 -15.71 21.87
N LYS A 172 17.65 -15.41 21.87
CA LYS A 172 18.14 -14.25 21.10
C LYS A 172 17.94 -14.53 19.61
N ILE A 173 17.19 -13.67 18.94
CA ILE A 173 16.93 -13.75 17.50
C ILE A 173 17.97 -12.90 16.76
N ASP A 174 18.73 -13.53 15.87
CA ASP A 174 19.67 -12.83 15.01
C ASP A 174 18.99 -12.41 13.68
N ILE A 175 19.39 -11.25 13.16
CA ILE A 175 18.86 -10.70 11.90
C ILE A 175 19.94 -10.79 10.83
N VAL A 176 19.64 -11.45 9.72
CA VAL A 176 20.59 -11.66 8.61
C VAL A 176 20.00 -11.15 7.30
N ILE A 177 20.77 -10.30 6.60
CA ILE A 177 20.38 -9.82 5.26
C ILE A 177 20.53 -10.96 4.26
N ASP A 178 19.43 -11.34 3.63
CA ASP A 178 19.40 -12.27 2.50
C ASP A 178 19.40 -11.48 1.19
N LYS A 179 20.47 -11.62 0.42
CA LYS A 179 20.64 -10.92 -0.86
C LYS A 179 19.52 -11.21 -1.87
N ASN A 180 18.90 -12.37 -1.79
CA ASN A 180 17.77 -12.74 -2.65
C ASN A 180 16.47 -11.95 -2.34
N ARG A 181 16.43 -11.27 -1.20
CA ARG A 181 15.32 -10.42 -0.77
C ARG A 181 15.55 -8.93 -1.09
N LEU A 182 16.72 -8.59 -1.63
CA LEU A 182 17.01 -7.21 -2.07
C LEU A 182 16.41 -6.97 -3.45
N ARG A 183 15.77 -5.84 -3.63
CA ARG A 183 15.25 -5.39 -4.94
C ARG A 183 16.34 -4.64 -5.69
N PRO A 184 16.41 -4.74 -7.03
CA PRO A 184 17.35 -3.94 -7.84
C PRO A 184 17.13 -2.43 -7.70
N ILE A 185 15.88 -2.01 -7.57
CA ILE A 185 15.45 -0.64 -7.26
C ILE A 185 14.40 -0.76 -6.17
N ASP A 186 14.55 0.00 -5.10
CA ASP A 186 13.57 0.02 -4.00
C ASP A 186 12.84 1.37 -3.96
N ALA A 187 11.54 1.33 -3.68
CA ALA A 187 10.72 2.49 -3.38
C ALA A 187 10.84 2.77 -1.87
N ASP A 188 11.97 3.33 -1.45
CA ASP A 188 12.36 3.41 -0.04
C ASP A 188 11.48 4.31 0.81
N LEU A 189 10.86 5.32 0.20
CA LEU A 189 10.11 6.35 0.89
C LEU A 189 8.64 6.29 0.47
N GLN A 190 7.79 5.72 1.31
CA GLN A 190 6.35 5.58 1.06
C GLN A 190 5.56 6.29 2.18
N VAL A 191 5.66 7.63 2.19
CA VAL A 191 5.03 8.52 3.18
C VAL A 191 4.04 9.43 2.46
N PRO A 192 2.71 9.16 2.52
CA PRO A 192 1.70 9.91 1.78
C PRO A 192 1.34 11.25 2.41
N ASP A 193 0.98 12.22 1.58
CA ASP A 193 0.02 13.24 1.94
C ASP A 193 -1.40 12.69 1.68
N THR A 194 -2.21 12.60 2.71
CA THR A 194 -3.59 12.10 2.65
C THR A 194 -4.63 13.20 2.88
N THR A 195 -4.19 14.45 2.92
CA THR A 195 -5.02 15.61 3.26
C THR A 195 -6.22 15.75 2.33
N LYS A 196 -6.01 15.58 1.02
CA LYS A 196 -7.09 15.65 0.02
C LYS A 196 -8.20 14.64 0.30
N PHE A 197 -7.83 13.38 0.56
CA PHE A 197 -8.78 12.32 0.86
C PHE A 197 -9.52 12.55 2.18
N LYS A 198 -8.79 12.91 3.25
CA LYS A 198 -9.36 13.20 4.56
C LYS A 198 -10.34 14.36 4.52
N ASN A 199 -9.99 15.46 3.85
CA ASN A 199 -10.86 16.63 3.71
C ASN A 199 -12.15 16.30 2.93
N HIS A 200 -12.06 15.44 1.91
CA HIS A 200 -13.23 15.06 1.13
C HIS A 200 -14.18 14.13 1.90
N THR A 201 -13.64 13.12 2.59
CA THR A 201 -14.45 12.02 3.14
C THR A 201 -14.66 12.07 4.64
N GLY A 202 -13.92 12.89 5.36
CA GLY A 202 -13.86 12.85 6.84
C GLY A 202 -13.20 11.58 7.40
N TRP A 203 -12.57 10.78 6.56
CA TRP A 203 -11.93 9.53 6.98
C TRP A 203 -10.72 9.78 7.89
N SER A 204 -10.55 8.92 8.88
CA SER A 204 -9.32 8.82 9.68
C SER A 204 -9.09 7.36 10.07
N PRO A 205 -7.84 6.92 10.30
CA PRO A 205 -7.58 5.57 10.81
C PRO A 205 -8.26 5.34 12.16
N GLN A 206 -8.80 4.14 12.38
CA GLN A 206 -9.42 3.72 13.64
C GLN A 206 -8.59 2.67 14.38
N TYR A 207 -7.66 2.03 13.68
CA TYR A 207 -6.79 1.00 14.26
C TYR A 207 -5.37 1.53 14.35
N SER A 208 -4.75 1.37 15.54
CA SER A 208 -3.35 1.72 15.72
C SER A 208 -2.42 0.72 15.02
N PHE A 209 -1.17 1.11 14.82
CA PHE A 209 -0.13 0.23 14.29
C PHE A 209 0.04 -1.03 15.15
N GLU A 210 0.06 -0.87 16.46
CA GLU A 210 0.19 -1.97 17.42
C GLU A 210 -0.97 -2.96 17.28
N THR A 211 -2.21 -2.45 17.22
CA THR A 211 -3.41 -3.30 17.03
C THR A 211 -3.38 -4.04 15.70
N THR A 212 -2.78 -3.44 14.67
CA THR A 212 -2.69 -4.03 13.33
C THR A 212 -1.65 -5.14 13.27
N MET A 213 -0.58 -5.04 14.07
CA MET A 213 0.53 -6.00 14.09
C MET A 213 0.32 -7.18 15.05
N LEU A 214 -0.62 -7.08 16.01
CA LEU A 214 -1.05 -8.17 16.90
C LEU A 214 -1.95 -9.17 16.17
#